data_4ebc7901aa7a3612688375ecdaf53b69
#
_entry.id   4ebc7901aa7a3612688375ecdaf53b69
#
_cell.length_a   1.000
_cell.length_b   1.000
_cell.length_c   1.000
_cell.angle_alpha   90.00
_cell.angle_beta   90.00
_cell.angle_gamma   90.00
#
_symmetry.space_group_name_H-M   'P 1'
#
loop_
_entity.id
_entity.type
_entity.pdbx_description
1 polymer ?
#
loop_
_entity_poly.entity_id
_entity_poly.type
_entity_poly.pdbx_seq_one_letter_code
_entity_poly.pdbx_strand_id
1 'polypeptide(L)'
;MVWLLLGLFTHANTKAADTFIVGVGTHLLHSSAPVARPTLLMKEAGITSARDDLFWSTVELEPKRLNFPMGWQRYLQALRERQIGNMLILGYGNQWYEKDAKPRSPFVRDAFANYVNFISRRLRGQVDFYEIWNEWDLEDPTSEAFSQDYATLIKDTSALVRSNDPDVRLVAGAVTTQGLQEGFADRLVEAGVMDDLDGLSLHPYVHCRKDHAGNTPESWIKWLSDISSRLDALAERPVPLYLTEMSWPSADEPCGVSETTQAAYLARGFFLARIHPAIQGMWWYDLLNDGRDPKEREHNFGLLDNDLNPKPAYTTLKAIAPYLTQYRYDAKHSVISDTLYQLRFAKGDEQVLVMWAVGQSRPVRIQSSALLEGGARLIDTRQAGVGMRESENPWDCGEHYCTTVVTASEFPKIVSLGKANWLFTQ
;
A
#
# COMPACT_ATOMS: atom_id res chain seq x y z
N MET A 1 19.80 52.15 -27.63
CA MET A 1 19.58 51.72 -26.23
C MET A 1 18.44 50.72 -26.25
N VAL A 2 18.80 49.44 -26.38
CA VAL A 2 17.84 48.32 -26.52
C VAL A 2 17.82 47.60 -25.18
N TRP A 3 16.65 47.58 -24.53
CA TRP A 3 16.42 46.82 -23.30
C TRP A 3 16.06 45.38 -23.64
N LEU A 4 16.95 44.43 -23.28
CA LEU A 4 16.63 43.00 -23.26
C LEU A 4 15.87 42.72 -21.98
N LEU A 5 14.58 42.33 -22.12
CA LEU A 5 13.79 41.72 -21.08
C LEU A 5 14.16 40.23 -20.99
N LEU A 6 14.94 39.86 -19.99
CA LEU A 6 15.12 38.45 -19.60
C LEU A 6 13.82 37.99 -18.89
N GLY A 7 13.02 37.22 -19.58
CA GLY A 7 11.91 36.48 -19.00
C GLY A 7 12.44 35.36 -18.12
N LEU A 8 12.31 35.48 -16.82
CA LEU A 8 12.47 34.40 -15.85
C LEU A 8 11.29 33.43 -16.02
N PHE A 9 11.50 32.34 -16.75
CA PHE A 9 10.60 31.18 -16.69
C PHE A 9 10.80 30.50 -15.35
N THR A 10 9.94 30.81 -14.38
CA THR A 10 9.77 29.97 -13.20
C THR A 10 9.12 28.66 -13.67
N HIS A 11 9.89 27.60 -13.72
CA HIS A 11 9.35 26.26 -13.81
C HIS A 11 8.55 26.02 -12.52
N ALA A 12 7.23 26.20 -12.59
CA ALA A 12 6.35 25.66 -11.59
C ALA A 12 6.51 24.12 -11.69
N ASN A 13 7.19 23.52 -10.73
CA ASN A 13 7.12 22.11 -10.47
C ASN A 13 5.66 21.83 -10.11
N THR A 14 4.85 21.49 -11.10
CA THR A 14 3.58 20.81 -10.86
C THR A 14 3.98 19.44 -10.33
N LYS A 15 3.98 19.28 -8.99
CA LYS A 15 3.92 17.96 -8.37
C LYS A 15 2.88 17.17 -9.16
N ALA A 16 3.31 16.07 -9.79
CA ALA A 16 2.38 15.12 -10.41
C ALA A 16 1.34 14.79 -9.35
N ALA A 17 0.07 14.81 -9.71
CA ALA A 17 -1.02 14.45 -8.80
C ALA A 17 -0.65 13.09 -8.19
N ASP A 18 -0.53 13.03 -6.86
CA ASP A 18 -0.05 11.86 -6.13
C ASP A 18 -0.90 10.65 -6.51
N THR A 19 -0.34 9.80 -7.37
CA THR A 19 -0.96 8.53 -7.73
C THR A 19 -0.82 7.60 -6.55
N PHE A 20 -1.94 7.10 -6.03
CA PHE A 20 -1.98 6.11 -4.96
C PHE A 20 -1.13 4.90 -5.33
N ILE A 21 -0.31 4.43 -4.40
CA ILE A 21 0.59 3.30 -4.62
C ILE A 21 -0.15 2.00 -4.30
N VAL A 22 -0.24 1.13 -5.31
CA VAL A 22 -0.67 -0.25 -5.16
C VAL A 22 0.58 -1.10 -5.02
N GLY A 23 0.93 -1.42 -3.79
CA GLY A 23 2.16 -2.13 -3.46
C GLY A 23 1.93 -3.59 -3.08
N VAL A 24 3.03 -4.32 -2.99
CA VAL A 24 3.09 -5.69 -2.47
C VAL A 24 4.41 -5.93 -1.73
N GLY A 25 4.34 -6.60 -0.58
CA GLY A 25 5.50 -7.17 0.09
C GLY A 25 6.04 -8.35 -0.69
N THR A 26 7.36 -8.47 -0.78
CA THR A 26 8.03 -9.61 -1.42
C THR A 26 9.23 -10.05 -0.60
N HIS A 27 9.62 -11.32 -0.74
CA HIS A 27 10.87 -11.87 -0.17
C HIS A 27 11.82 -12.32 -1.28
N LEU A 28 11.73 -11.64 -2.44
CA LEU A 28 12.44 -12.07 -3.67
C LEU A 28 13.94 -11.76 -3.61
N LEU A 29 14.35 -10.75 -2.84
CA LEU A 29 15.78 -10.45 -2.63
C LEU A 29 16.52 -11.60 -1.93
N HIS A 30 15.82 -12.38 -1.12
CA HIS A 30 16.37 -13.51 -0.37
C HIS A 30 16.09 -14.85 -1.02
N SER A 31 15.25 -14.86 -2.07
CA SER A 31 14.94 -16.08 -2.81
C SER A 31 16.04 -16.42 -3.82
N SER A 32 16.40 -17.69 -3.91
CA SER A 32 17.20 -18.22 -5.02
C SER A 32 16.39 -18.45 -6.31
N ALA A 33 15.07 -18.31 -6.23
CA ALA A 33 14.16 -18.52 -7.35
C ALA A 33 14.31 -17.44 -8.44
N PRO A 34 14.03 -17.75 -9.71
CA PRO A 34 14.05 -16.77 -10.79
C PRO A 34 13.01 -15.65 -10.56
N VAL A 35 13.46 -14.40 -10.56
CA VAL A 35 12.61 -13.22 -10.32
C VAL A 35 11.73 -12.84 -11.51
N ALA A 36 11.98 -13.39 -12.69
CA ALA A 36 11.31 -12.99 -13.93
C ALA A 36 9.79 -13.25 -13.91
N ARG A 37 9.36 -14.42 -13.43
CA ARG A 37 7.94 -14.78 -13.41
C ARG A 37 7.16 -14.03 -12.31
N PRO A 38 7.63 -13.97 -11.06
CA PRO A 38 6.96 -13.16 -10.04
C PRO A 38 6.80 -11.68 -10.44
N THR A 39 7.86 -11.04 -10.95
CA THR A 39 7.79 -9.63 -11.35
C THR A 39 6.89 -9.41 -12.59
N LEU A 40 6.75 -10.39 -13.48
CA LEU A 40 5.76 -10.35 -14.56
C LEU A 40 4.33 -10.37 -14.00
N LEU A 41 4.06 -11.29 -13.07
CA LEU A 41 2.75 -11.38 -12.42
C LEU A 41 2.40 -10.10 -11.65
N MET A 42 3.38 -9.47 -10.98
CA MET A 42 3.18 -8.17 -10.35
C MET A 42 2.74 -7.12 -11.38
N LYS A 43 3.42 -7.03 -12.53
CA LYS A 43 3.05 -6.11 -13.61
C LYS A 43 1.65 -6.38 -14.15
N GLU A 44 1.31 -7.64 -14.36
CA GLU A 44 -0.02 -8.05 -14.83
C GLU A 44 -1.14 -7.74 -13.83
N ALA A 45 -0.84 -7.79 -12.54
CA ALA A 45 -1.78 -7.42 -11.47
C ALA A 45 -1.94 -5.89 -11.31
N GLY A 46 -1.15 -5.08 -12.01
CA GLY A 46 -1.18 -3.63 -11.87
C GLY A 46 -0.49 -3.12 -10.60
N ILE A 47 0.37 -3.93 -9.99
CA ILE A 47 1.21 -3.54 -8.86
C ILE A 47 2.21 -2.48 -9.32
N THR A 48 2.29 -1.39 -8.57
CA THR A 48 3.14 -0.23 -8.90
C THR A 48 4.39 -0.13 -8.06
N SER A 49 4.47 -0.86 -6.94
CA SER A 49 5.65 -0.87 -6.06
C SER A 49 5.83 -2.22 -5.37
N ALA A 50 7.06 -2.69 -5.29
CA ALA A 50 7.47 -3.86 -4.51
C ALA A 50 8.21 -3.40 -3.25
N ARG A 51 7.94 -4.02 -2.11
CA ARG A 51 8.65 -3.81 -0.84
C ARG A 51 9.44 -5.07 -0.49
N ASP A 52 10.72 -4.92 -0.17
CA ASP A 52 11.59 -6.05 0.14
C ASP A 52 12.75 -5.64 1.07
N ASP A 53 13.37 -6.61 1.72
CA ASP A 53 14.37 -6.39 2.76
C ASP A 53 15.80 -6.27 2.21
N LEU A 54 16.52 -5.23 2.63
CA LEU A 54 17.96 -5.12 2.44
C LEU A 54 18.68 -5.52 3.73
N PHE A 55 18.85 -6.82 3.97
CA PHE A 55 19.50 -7.28 5.21
C PHE A 55 20.94 -6.79 5.32
N TRP A 56 21.24 -6.05 6.40
CA TRP A 56 22.59 -5.62 6.72
C TRP A 56 23.58 -6.81 6.80
N SER A 57 23.14 -7.92 7.42
CA SER A 57 23.93 -9.14 7.51
C SER A 57 24.33 -9.76 6.16
N THR A 58 23.52 -9.53 5.10
CA THR A 58 23.84 -9.99 3.74
C THR A 58 24.83 -9.06 3.02
N VAL A 59 24.81 -7.77 3.36
CA VAL A 59 25.74 -6.77 2.80
C VAL A 59 27.09 -6.81 3.48
N GLU A 60 27.13 -7.06 4.78
CA GLU A 60 28.36 -7.10 5.59
C GLU A 60 28.55 -8.50 6.21
N LEU A 61 29.07 -9.42 5.40
CA LEU A 61 29.34 -10.80 5.80
C LEU A 61 30.56 -10.92 6.75
N GLU A 62 31.45 -9.95 6.74
CA GLU A 62 32.60 -9.82 7.64
C GLU A 62 32.69 -8.35 8.08
N PRO A 63 33.13 -8.05 9.31
CA PRO A 63 33.20 -6.70 9.82
C PRO A 63 33.93 -5.73 8.90
N LYS A 64 33.30 -4.62 8.58
CA LYS A 64 33.82 -3.54 7.70
C LYS A 64 34.06 -3.94 6.24
N ARG A 65 33.55 -5.09 5.78
CA ARG A 65 33.64 -5.54 4.39
C ARG A 65 32.26 -5.58 3.76
N LEU A 66 31.88 -4.44 3.20
CA LEU A 66 30.58 -4.25 2.56
C LEU A 66 30.61 -4.72 1.10
N ASN A 67 29.63 -5.52 0.71
CA ASN A 67 29.46 -6.02 -0.65
C ASN A 67 28.00 -5.99 -1.06
N PHE A 68 27.72 -5.63 -2.31
CA PHE A 68 26.36 -5.61 -2.84
C PHE A 68 26.05 -6.93 -3.56
N PRO A 69 25.06 -7.71 -3.09
CA PRO A 69 24.77 -9.03 -3.68
C PRO A 69 24.33 -8.93 -5.14
N MET A 70 24.93 -9.75 -6.00
CA MET A 70 24.59 -9.77 -7.45
C MET A 70 23.13 -10.15 -7.74
N GLY A 71 22.52 -10.96 -6.87
CA GLY A 71 21.09 -11.31 -6.98
C GLY A 71 20.20 -10.10 -6.89
N TRP A 72 20.50 -9.18 -5.98
CA TRP A 72 19.74 -7.96 -5.78
C TRP A 72 19.76 -7.04 -7.00
N GLN A 73 20.89 -6.93 -7.67
CA GLN A 73 20.98 -6.15 -8.90
C GLN A 73 20.04 -6.68 -9.99
N ARG A 74 19.93 -8.01 -10.14
CA ARG A 74 19.01 -8.64 -11.11
C ARG A 74 17.55 -8.38 -10.76
N TYR A 75 17.19 -8.44 -9.47
CA TYR A 75 15.84 -8.13 -9.03
C TYR A 75 15.47 -6.68 -9.31
N LEU A 76 16.29 -5.72 -8.88
CA LEU A 76 16.04 -4.29 -9.13
C LEU A 76 15.97 -3.97 -10.63
N GLN A 77 16.78 -4.63 -11.45
CA GLN A 77 16.70 -4.51 -12.90
C GLN A 77 15.35 -5.04 -13.42
N ALA A 78 14.89 -6.20 -12.94
CA ALA A 78 13.62 -6.80 -13.36
C ALA A 78 12.41 -5.91 -12.99
N LEU A 79 12.42 -5.25 -11.84
CA LEU A 79 11.40 -4.27 -11.46
C LEU A 79 11.40 -3.07 -12.40
N ARG A 80 12.58 -2.50 -12.66
CA ARG A 80 12.75 -1.32 -13.53
C ARG A 80 12.27 -1.59 -14.96
N GLU A 81 12.64 -2.74 -15.53
CA GLU A 81 12.20 -3.16 -16.88
C GLU A 81 10.67 -3.26 -16.99
N ARG A 82 9.99 -3.52 -15.88
CA ARG A 82 8.53 -3.61 -15.79
C ARG A 82 7.86 -2.34 -15.31
N GLN A 83 8.64 -1.29 -15.06
CA GLN A 83 8.14 -0.02 -14.50
C GLN A 83 7.41 -0.24 -13.16
N ILE A 84 7.94 -1.08 -12.31
CA ILE A 84 7.51 -1.30 -10.94
C ILE A 84 8.53 -0.58 -10.05
N GLY A 85 8.04 0.34 -9.23
CA GLY A 85 8.85 1.02 -8.22
C GLY A 85 9.30 0.06 -7.12
N ASN A 86 10.20 0.52 -6.28
CA ASN A 86 10.68 -0.28 -5.17
C ASN A 86 10.71 0.51 -3.85
N MET A 87 10.40 -0.17 -2.76
CA MET A 87 10.62 0.26 -1.39
C MET A 87 11.58 -0.75 -0.75
N LEU A 88 12.71 -0.27 -0.26
CA LEU A 88 13.74 -1.13 0.30
C LEU A 88 13.92 -0.84 1.78
N ILE A 89 13.73 -1.88 2.60
CA ILE A 89 13.87 -1.80 4.06
C ILE A 89 15.34 -1.82 4.43
N LEU A 90 15.83 -0.79 5.08
CA LEU A 90 17.17 -0.74 5.67
C LEU A 90 17.13 -1.40 7.05
N GLY A 91 17.55 -2.63 7.17
CA GLY A 91 17.49 -3.47 8.38
C GLY A 91 18.23 -4.79 8.10
N TYR A 92 18.28 -5.71 8.94
CA TYR A 92 17.99 -5.77 10.36
C TYR A 92 19.30 -5.65 11.15
N GLY A 93 19.51 -6.44 12.24
CA GLY A 93 20.78 -6.52 12.94
C GLY A 93 21.87 -7.22 12.12
N ASN A 94 23.10 -7.27 12.68
CA ASN A 94 24.20 -8.03 12.12
C ASN A 94 24.95 -8.71 13.26
N GLN A 95 25.15 -10.02 13.13
CA GLN A 95 25.79 -10.88 14.16
C GLN A 95 27.13 -10.37 14.67
N TRP A 96 27.82 -9.55 13.90
CA TRP A 96 29.11 -8.96 14.26
C TRP A 96 29.01 -7.81 15.25
N TYR A 97 27.78 -7.26 15.41
CA TYR A 97 27.52 -6.08 16.21
C TYR A 97 26.47 -6.41 17.29
N GLU A 98 26.93 -6.58 18.54
CA GLU A 98 26.10 -6.87 19.71
C GLU A 98 25.07 -8.02 19.47
N LYS A 99 25.49 -9.07 18.74
CA LYS A 99 24.68 -10.28 18.45
C LYS A 99 23.33 -9.99 17.81
N ASP A 100 23.33 -9.30 16.69
CA ASP A 100 22.14 -8.90 15.94
C ASP A 100 21.22 -7.86 16.63
N ALA A 101 21.72 -7.18 17.66
CA ALA A 101 20.94 -6.16 18.36
C ALA A 101 20.51 -5.03 17.42
N LYS A 102 19.37 -4.43 17.73
CA LYS A 102 18.96 -3.18 17.12
C LYS A 102 20.02 -2.08 17.34
N PRO A 103 20.24 -1.17 16.38
CA PRO A 103 21.26 -0.11 16.48
C PRO A 103 20.93 0.94 17.55
N ARG A 104 21.01 0.55 18.84
CA ARG A 104 20.72 1.41 19.99
C ARG A 104 22.00 2.01 20.61
N SER A 105 23.06 1.21 20.72
CA SER A 105 24.33 1.72 21.21
C SER A 105 25.04 2.58 20.13
N PRO A 106 25.85 3.59 20.51
CA PRO A 106 26.62 4.38 19.55
C PRO A 106 27.47 3.53 18.62
N PHE A 107 28.09 2.46 19.17
CA PHE A 107 28.92 1.54 18.39
C PHE A 107 28.15 0.82 17.27
N VAL A 108 26.95 0.32 17.56
CA VAL A 108 26.12 -0.37 16.56
C VAL A 108 25.52 0.63 15.59
N ARG A 109 25.11 1.84 16.04
CA ARG A 109 24.62 2.91 15.15
C ARG A 109 25.68 3.35 14.14
N ASP A 110 26.93 3.52 14.57
CA ASP A 110 28.03 3.87 13.66
C ASP A 110 28.27 2.79 12.61
N ALA A 111 28.18 1.53 12.99
CA ALA A 111 28.32 0.41 12.06
C ALA A 111 27.13 0.33 11.08
N PHE A 112 25.91 0.51 11.57
CA PHE A 112 24.70 0.60 10.74
C PHE A 112 24.78 1.79 9.77
N ALA A 113 25.26 2.93 10.23
CA ALA A 113 25.46 4.11 9.39
C ALA A 113 26.43 3.84 8.22
N ASN A 114 27.49 3.02 8.43
CA ASN A 114 28.37 2.62 7.34
C ASN A 114 27.66 1.75 6.30
N TYR A 115 26.79 0.83 6.74
CA TYR A 115 25.95 0.04 5.85
C TYR A 115 24.98 0.94 5.06
N VAL A 116 24.26 1.84 5.72
CA VAL A 116 23.34 2.78 5.09
C VAL A 116 24.05 3.67 4.06
N ASN A 117 25.22 4.21 4.42
CA ASN A 117 26.03 5.02 3.52
C ASN A 117 26.48 4.24 2.26
N PHE A 118 26.87 2.98 2.44
CA PHE A 118 27.26 2.12 1.32
C PHE A 118 26.09 1.87 0.39
N ILE A 119 24.91 1.48 0.92
CA ILE A 119 23.71 1.15 0.13
C ILE A 119 23.18 2.39 -0.58
N SER A 120 22.98 3.51 0.12
CA SER A 120 22.39 4.71 -0.47
C SER A 120 23.26 5.31 -1.58
N ARG A 121 24.58 5.26 -1.44
CA ARG A 121 25.51 5.65 -2.51
C ARG A 121 25.49 4.67 -3.69
N ARG A 122 25.47 3.37 -3.41
CA ARG A 122 25.49 2.33 -4.45
C ARG A 122 24.22 2.32 -5.31
N LEU A 123 23.08 2.63 -4.70
CA LEU A 123 21.76 2.59 -5.33
C LEU A 123 21.20 3.98 -5.68
N ARG A 124 22.00 5.03 -5.62
CA ARG A 124 21.57 6.39 -5.92
C ARG A 124 20.78 6.47 -7.22
N GLY A 125 19.58 7.05 -7.15
CA GLY A 125 18.66 7.22 -8.27
C GLY A 125 18.03 5.90 -8.79
N GLN A 126 18.13 4.80 -8.03
CA GLN A 126 17.59 3.49 -8.39
C GLN A 126 16.51 3.01 -7.40
N VAL A 127 16.30 3.74 -6.32
CA VAL A 127 15.35 3.42 -5.25
C VAL A 127 14.30 4.52 -5.17
N ASP A 128 13.03 4.13 -5.10
CA ASP A 128 11.93 5.10 -4.93
C ASP A 128 11.70 5.43 -3.45
N PHE A 129 11.85 4.43 -2.57
CA PHE A 129 11.71 4.57 -1.13
C PHE A 129 12.78 3.78 -0.38
N TYR A 130 13.32 4.36 0.67
CA TYR A 130 13.89 3.60 1.78
C TYR A 130 12.94 3.62 2.96
N GLU A 131 12.73 2.47 3.58
CA GLU A 131 12.07 2.32 4.86
C GLU A 131 13.12 2.02 5.93
N ILE A 132 13.15 2.83 6.99
CA ILE A 132 14.17 2.71 8.02
C ILE A 132 13.68 1.73 9.07
N TRP A 133 14.28 0.53 9.08
CA TRP A 133 13.93 -0.58 9.95
C TRP A 133 12.52 -1.16 9.69
N ASN A 134 12.25 -2.31 10.33
CA ASN A 134 10.96 -2.99 10.31
C ASN A 134 10.51 -3.31 11.73
N GLU A 135 9.29 -2.91 12.10
CA GLU A 135 8.63 -3.28 13.37
C GLU A 135 9.53 -3.13 14.60
N TRP A 136 10.11 -1.93 14.74
CA TRP A 136 10.98 -1.65 15.89
C TRP A 136 10.25 -1.87 17.22
N ASP A 137 8.98 -1.56 17.28
CA ASP A 137 8.12 -1.61 18.45
C ASP A 137 7.79 -3.02 18.98
N LEU A 138 8.05 -4.09 18.21
CA LEU A 138 7.74 -5.47 18.63
C LEU A 138 8.37 -5.89 19.96
N GLU A 139 9.55 -5.36 20.32
CA GLU A 139 10.22 -5.72 21.57
C GLU A 139 9.65 -4.99 22.77
N ASP A 140 9.35 -3.69 22.64
CA ASP A 140 8.82 -2.85 23.72
C ASP A 140 8.01 -1.67 23.17
N PRO A 141 6.73 -1.90 22.85
CA PRO A 141 5.86 -0.86 22.29
C PRO A 141 5.51 0.26 23.27
N THR A 142 5.74 0.07 24.56
CA THR A 142 5.35 1.02 25.63
C THR A 142 6.47 1.94 26.09
N SER A 143 7.72 1.57 25.81
CA SER A 143 8.90 2.27 26.34
C SER A 143 9.19 3.57 25.60
N GLU A 144 9.25 4.66 26.37
CA GLU A 144 9.67 5.97 25.84
C GLU A 144 11.16 5.94 25.40
N ALA A 145 12.03 5.33 26.20
CA ALA A 145 13.44 5.22 25.84
C ALA A 145 13.65 4.43 24.54
N PHE A 146 12.83 3.39 24.31
CA PHE A 146 12.93 2.56 23.12
C PHE A 146 12.45 3.31 21.85
N SER A 147 11.38 4.10 21.97
CA SER A 147 10.93 4.98 20.88
C SER A 147 11.94 6.11 20.60
N GLN A 148 12.60 6.66 21.64
CA GLN A 148 13.63 7.68 21.47
C GLN A 148 14.89 7.14 20.79
N ASP A 149 15.32 5.90 21.10
CA ASP A 149 16.43 5.24 20.39
C ASP A 149 16.12 5.09 18.90
N TYR A 150 14.89 4.71 18.57
CA TYR A 150 14.46 4.61 17.18
C TYR A 150 14.37 5.98 16.48
N ALA A 151 13.84 6.99 17.16
CA ALA A 151 13.82 8.36 16.62
C ALA A 151 15.25 8.87 16.33
N THR A 152 16.22 8.51 17.18
CA THR A 152 17.64 8.84 16.93
C THR A 152 18.16 8.12 15.70
N LEU A 153 17.89 6.82 15.54
CA LEU A 153 18.29 6.07 14.35
C LEU A 153 17.67 6.64 13.07
N ILE A 154 16.39 7.03 13.12
CA ILE A 154 15.69 7.67 11.99
C ILE A 154 16.43 8.94 11.57
N LYS A 155 16.73 9.84 12.50
CA LYS A 155 17.42 11.11 12.20
C LYS A 155 18.81 10.88 11.60
N ASP A 156 19.61 10.03 12.20
CA ASP A 156 20.96 9.71 11.73
C ASP A 156 20.93 9.08 10.33
N THR A 157 20.03 8.13 10.10
CA THR A 157 19.87 7.46 8.81
C THR A 157 19.35 8.39 7.73
N SER A 158 18.34 9.21 8.05
CA SER A 158 17.75 10.16 7.10
C SER A 158 18.78 11.17 6.61
N ALA A 159 19.59 11.74 7.52
CA ALA A 159 20.65 12.67 7.17
C ALA A 159 21.66 12.08 6.18
N LEU A 160 22.07 10.82 6.39
CA LEU A 160 22.97 10.10 5.50
C LEU A 160 22.35 9.84 4.12
N VAL A 161 21.13 9.32 4.09
CA VAL A 161 20.46 9.01 2.84
C VAL A 161 20.22 10.27 2.02
N ARG A 162 19.71 11.35 2.63
CA ARG A 162 19.51 12.65 1.96
C ARG A 162 20.79 13.22 1.38
N SER A 163 21.92 13.05 2.07
CA SER A 163 23.23 13.47 1.55
C SER A 163 23.67 12.69 0.31
N ASN A 164 23.34 11.42 0.22
CA ASN A 164 23.75 10.54 -0.88
C ASN A 164 22.76 10.53 -2.04
N ASP A 165 21.46 10.57 -1.74
CA ASP A 165 20.36 10.53 -2.72
C ASP A 165 19.23 11.46 -2.25
N PRO A 166 19.27 12.74 -2.59
CA PRO A 166 18.33 13.75 -2.08
C PRO A 166 16.90 13.60 -2.60
N ASP A 167 16.71 12.88 -3.71
CA ASP A 167 15.41 12.74 -4.37
C ASP A 167 14.63 11.49 -3.92
N VAL A 168 15.28 10.55 -3.21
CA VAL A 168 14.63 9.34 -2.70
C VAL A 168 13.66 9.68 -1.57
N ARG A 169 12.52 9.02 -1.52
CA ARG A 169 11.57 9.16 -0.42
C ARG A 169 11.99 8.30 0.78
N LEU A 170 11.82 8.87 1.97
CA LEU A 170 12.14 8.21 3.23
C LEU A 170 10.88 8.04 4.06
N VAL A 171 10.63 6.81 4.47
CA VAL A 171 9.59 6.46 5.44
C VAL A 171 10.21 5.67 6.59
N ALA A 172 9.59 5.74 7.73
CA ALA A 172 9.95 4.97 8.91
C ALA A 172 8.73 4.74 9.77
N GLY A 173 8.87 3.85 10.73
CA GLY A 173 7.81 3.43 11.62
C GLY A 173 7.61 1.94 11.46
N ALA A 174 7.00 1.49 10.36
CA ALA A 174 6.54 0.12 10.21
C ALA A 174 5.86 -0.34 11.53
N VAL A 175 5.08 0.61 12.13
CA VAL A 175 4.54 0.45 13.49
C VAL A 175 3.44 -0.58 13.47
N THR A 176 3.58 -1.60 14.34
CA THR A 176 2.60 -2.69 14.47
C THR A 176 1.28 -2.21 15.06
N THR A 177 0.24 -3.01 14.93
CA THR A 177 -1.05 -2.76 15.59
C THR A 177 -0.90 -2.54 17.10
N GLN A 178 -0.03 -3.31 17.76
CA GLN A 178 0.23 -3.12 19.19
C GLN A 178 0.91 -1.78 19.44
N GLY A 179 1.94 -1.42 18.68
CA GLY A 179 2.59 -0.12 18.82
C GLY A 179 1.64 1.06 18.57
N LEU A 180 0.72 0.93 17.61
CA LEU A 180 -0.33 1.94 17.38
C LEU A 180 -1.29 2.10 18.56
N GLN A 181 -1.63 1.00 19.24
CA GLN A 181 -2.49 1.01 20.43
C GLN A 181 -1.78 1.56 21.67
N GLU A 182 -0.49 1.28 21.82
CA GLU A 182 0.34 1.67 22.96
C GLU A 182 1.03 3.06 22.77
N GLY A 183 0.68 3.78 21.69
CA GLY A 183 1.16 5.15 21.45
C GLY A 183 2.62 5.22 20.97
N PHE A 184 3.18 4.15 20.41
CA PHE A 184 4.56 4.17 19.89
C PHE A 184 4.69 5.16 18.71
N ALA A 185 3.74 5.15 17.79
CA ALA A 185 3.70 6.09 16.67
C ALA A 185 3.58 7.55 17.15
N ASP A 186 2.79 7.78 18.21
CA ASP A 186 2.61 9.10 18.81
C ASP A 186 3.95 9.66 19.32
N ARG A 187 4.70 8.85 20.09
CA ARG A 187 6.02 9.23 20.60
C ARG A 187 7.05 9.48 19.50
N LEU A 188 6.98 8.77 18.37
CA LEU A 188 7.83 9.08 17.22
C LEU A 188 7.52 10.46 16.63
N VAL A 189 6.23 10.79 16.48
CA VAL A 189 5.81 12.11 15.98
C VAL A 189 6.22 13.21 16.96
N GLU A 190 6.00 13.03 18.26
CA GLU A 190 6.41 13.97 19.32
C GLU A 190 7.94 14.16 19.36
N ALA A 191 8.72 13.13 19.04
CA ALA A 191 10.18 13.21 18.90
C ALA A 191 10.63 13.97 17.64
N GLY A 192 9.69 14.43 16.80
CA GLY A 192 9.96 15.26 15.63
C GLY A 192 10.54 14.51 14.44
N VAL A 193 10.32 13.18 14.30
CA VAL A 193 10.83 12.41 13.16
C VAL A 193 10.23 12.83 11.83
N MET A 194 9.06 13.47 11.86
CA MET A 194 8.36 13.92 10.66
C MET A 194 9.07 15.08 9.93
N ASP A 195 10.09 15.70 10.53
CA ASP A 195 10.92 16.70 9.86
C ASP A 195 11.96 16.06 8.93
N ASP A 196 12.26 14.80 9.14
CA ASP A 196 13.25 14.03 8.39
C ASP A 196 12.62 13.05 7.38
N LEU A 197 11.31 12.79 7.48
CA LEU A 197 10.59 11.78 6.71
C LEU A 197 9.59 12.38 5.72
N ASP A 198 9.33 11.64 4.64
CA ASP A 198 8.23 11.91 3.69
C ASP A 198 6.89 11.31 4.16
N GLY A 199 6.89 10.49 5.20
CA GLY A 199 5.71 9.95 5.84
C GLY A 199 6.03 8.87 6.86
N LEU A 200 5.00 8.50 7.63
CA LEU A 200 5.08 7.42 8.62
C LEU A 200 4.56 6.11 8.03
N SER A 201 5.29 5.02 8.23
CA SER A 201 4.86 3.70 7.79
C SER A 201 4.21 2.91 8.92
N LEU A 202 3.15 2.15 8.59
CA LEU A 202 2.32 1.43 9.53
C LEU A 202 2.04 0.00 9.04
N HIS A 203 1.95 -0.95 10.00
CA HIS A 203 1.51 -2.33 9.83
C HIS A 203 0.22 -2.59 10.64
N PRO A 204 -0.91 -2.02 10.21
CA PRO A 204 -2.14 -1.98 11.00
C PRO A 204 -2.99 -3.25 10.84
N TYR A 205 -2.44 -4.42 11.07
CA TYR A 205 -3.16 -5.68 10.99
C TYR A 205 -4.29 -5.79 12.01
N VAL A 206 -5.44 -6.28 11.60
CA VAL A 206 -6.62 -6.43 12.48
C VAL A 206 -7.18 -7.85 12.54
N HIS A 207 -6.65 -8.78 11.77
CA HIS A 207 -7.20 -10.12 11.57
C HIS A 207 -7.34 -10.98 12.84
N CYS A 208 -6.64 -10.66 13.93
CA CYS A 208 -6.74 -11.41 15.20
C CYS A 208 -7.33 -10.58 16.34
N ARG A 209 -8.05 -9.51 16.07
CA ARG A 209 -8.75 -8.77 17.12
C ARG A 209 -9.82 -9.64 17.78
N LYS A 210 -9.97 -9.47 19.11
CA LYS A 210 -10.95 -10.25 19.90
C LYS A 210 -12.39 -9.97 19.51
N ASP A 211 -12.68 -8.74 19.08
CA ASP A 211 -13.97 -8.37 18.50
C ASP A 211 -13.93 -8.65 17.00
N HIS A 212 -14.52 -9.71 16.56
CA HIS A 212 -14.59 -10.04 15.13
C HIS A 212 -15.20 -8.91 14.27
N ALA A 213 -16.05 -8.06 14.85
CA ALA A 213 -16.56 -6.88 14.16
C ALA A 213 -15.48 -5.87 13.81
N GLY A 214 -14.37 -5.81 14.56
CA GLY A 214 -13.21 -4.98 14.31
C GLY A 214 -12.29 -5.48 13.18
N ASN A 215 -12.50 -6.71 12.67
CA ASN A 215 -11.62 -7.33 11.70
C ASN A 215 -12.03 -7.07 10.23
N THR A 216 -13.05 -6.26 9.98
CA THR A 216 -13.51 -5.91 8.64
C THR A 216 -12.78 -4.69 8.08
N PRO A 217 -12.68 -4.53 6.75
CA PRO A 217 -12.07 -3.36 6.13
C PRO A 217 -12.69 -2.03 6.56
N GLU A 218 -14.01 -2.00 6.80
CA GLU A 218 -14.74 -0.81 7.22
C GLU A 218 -14.41 -0.40 8.66
N SER A 219 -14.31 -1.36 9.57
CA SER A 219 -13.90 -1.11 10.96
C SER A 219 -12.43 -0.72 11.02
N TRP A 220 -11.60 -1.36 10.20
CA TRP A 220 -10.19 -1.07 10.08
C TRP A 220 -9.92 0.38 9.65
N ILE A 221 -10.58 0.87 8.58
CA ILE A 221 -10.36 2.23 8.10
C ILE A 221 -10.87 3.30 9.08
N LYS A 222 -11.96 3.03 9.81
CA LYS A 222 -12.44 3.91 10.88
C LYS A 222 -11.38 4.06 11.98
N TRP A 223 -10.84 2.94 12.45
CA TRP A 223 -9.76 2.95 13.44
C TRP A 223 -8.50 3.68 12.95
N LEU A 224 -8.10 3.49 11.69
CA LEU A 224 -6.99 4.24 11.10
C LEU A 224 -7.27 5.73 10.97
N SER A 225 -8.51 6.12 10.73
CA SER A 225 -8.89 7.55 10.68
C SER A 225 -8.73 8.22 12.05
N ASP A 226 -9.05 7.50 13.15
CA ASP A 226 -8.83 8.00 14.49
C ASP A 226 -7.33 8.16 14.80
N ILE A 227 -6.50 7.19 14.39
CA ILE A 227 -5.04 7.26 14.51
C ILE A 227 -4.50 8.43 13.68
N SER A 228 -4.87 8.55 12.40
CA SER A 228 -4.44 9.63 11.53
C SER A 228 -4.75 10.99 12.13
N SER A 229 -5.98 11.19 12.63
CA SER A 229 -6.40 12.44 13.25
C SER A 229 -5.58 12.79 14.50
N ARG A 230 -5.21 11.78 15.29
CA ARG A 230 -4.36 11.95 16.47
C ARG A 230 -2.92 12.32 16.09
N LEU A 231 -2.35 11.64 15.09
CA LEU A 231 -0.99 11.95 14.60
C LEU A 231 -0.93 13.33 13.96
N ASP A 232 -1.95 13.75 13.20
CA ASP A 232 -2.05 15.09 12.62
C ASP A 232 -2.08 16.18 13.72
N ALA A 233 -2.82 15.93 14.80
CA ALA A 233 -2.89 16.84 15.93
C ALA A 233 -1.55 16.97 16.68
N LEU A 234 -0.81 15.86 16.85
CA LEU A 234 0.51 15.86 17.48
C LEU A 234 1.58 16.54 16.59
N ALA A 235 1.51 16.34 15.30
CA ALA A 235 2.43 16.96 14.34
C ALA A 235 2.09 18.41 14.00
N GLU A 236 0.91 18.92 14.42
CA GLU A 236 0.32 20.22 14.03
C GLU A 236 0.23 20.39 12.48
N ARG A 237 0.22 19.30 11.75
CA ARG A 237 0.13 19.25 10.27
C ARG A 237 -0.34 17.87 9.80
N PRO A 238 -0.86 17.74 8.56
CA PRO A 238 -1.15 16.42 8.01
C PRO A 238 0.08 15.52 7.95
N VAL A 239 -0.04 14.29 8.47
CA VAL A 239 0.99 13.25 8.45
C VAL A 239 0.71 12.28 7.30
N PRO A 240 1.52 12.23 6.24
CA PRO A 240 1.36 11.23 5.20
C PRO A 240 1.59 9.82 5.76
N LEU A 241 0.66 8.91 5.49
CA LEU A 241 0.72 7.52 5.95
C LEU A 241 0.98 6.57 4.80
N TYR A 242 1.86 5.62 5.03
CA TYR A 242 2.17 4.51 4.12
C TYR A 242 1.85 3.20 4.85
N LEU A 243 0.89 2.44 4.33
CA LEU A 243 0.54 1.13 4.88
C LEU A 243 1.46 0.09 4.26
N THR A 244 2.67 -0.03 4.80
CA THR A 244 3.75 -0.81 4.19
C THR A 244 3.59 -2.31 4.36
N GLU A 245 2.71 -2.73 5.29
CA GLU A 245 2.14 -4.06 5.35
C GLU A 245 0.69 -4.00 5.83
N MET A 246 -0.19 -4.64 5.09
CA MET A 246 -1.57 -4.90 5.51
C MET A 246 -2.18 -6.00 4.66
N SER A 247 -2.83 -6.96 5.32
CA SER A 247 -3.63 -8.00 4.65
C SER A 247 -4.49 -8.80 5.64
N TRP A 248 -5.24 -9.75 5.12
CA TRP A 248 -5.98 -10.76 5.86
C TRP A 248 -5.57 -12.14 5.37
N PRO A 249 -5.15 -13.07 6.26
CA PRO A 249 -4.70 -14.41 5.86
C PRO A 249 -5.86 -15.29 5.46
N SER A 250 -5.68 -16.14 4.44
CA SER A 250 -6.64 -17.16 4.06
C SER A 250 -6.33 -18.51 4.73
N ALA A 251 -5.90 -18.47 5.99
CA ALA A 251 -5.57 -19.66 6.76
C ALA A 251 -6.81 -20.35 7.36
N ASP A 252 -6.75 -21.69 7.49
CA ASP A 252 -7.75 -22.50 8.17
C ASP A 252 -7.48 -22.50 9.70
N GLU A 253 -7.62 -21.31 10.30
CA GLU A 253 -7.41 -21.05 11.72
C GLU A 253 -8.35 -19.91 12.20
N PRO A 254 -8.52 -19.69 13.51
CA PRO A 254 -9.53 -18.74 14.02
C PRO A 254 -9.37 -17.28 13.57
N CYS A 255 -8.16 -16.83 13.22
CA CYS A 255 -7.91 -15.50 12.71
C CYS A 255 -7.96 -15.41 11.17
N GLY A 256 -8.06 -16.54 10.49
CA GLY A 256 -8.08 -16.61 9.04
C GLY A 256 -9.47 -16.36 8.46
N VAL A 257 -9.49 -16.07 7.17
CA VAL A 257 -10.73 -15.95 6.38
C VAL A 257 -10.67 -16.90 5.18
N SER A 258 -11.77 -17.14 4.49
CA SER A 258 -11.70 -17.86 3.22
C SER A 258 -10.96 -17.06 2.14
N GLU A 259 -10.36 -17.70 1.14
CA GLU A 259 -9.74 -17.00 -0.01
C GLU A 259 -10.73 -16.06 -0.70
N THR A 260 -12.00 -16.44 -0.74
CA THR A 260 -13.08 -15.62 -1.28
C THR A 260 -13.26 -14.34 -0.45
N THR A 261 -13.27 -14.47 0.88
CA THR A 261 -13.35 -13.32 1.80
C THR A 261 -12.07 -12.48 1.74
N GLN A 262 -10.89 -13.11 1.65
CA GLN A 262 -9.61 -12.41 1.45
C GLN A 262 -9.66 -11.49 0.22
N ALA A 263 -10.20 -11.99 -0.89
CA ALA A 263 -10.36 -11.23 -2.12
C ALA A 263 -11.33 -10.04 -1.98
N ALA A 264 -12.47 -10.24 -1.29
CA ALA A 264 -13.41 -9.17 -1.01
C ALA A 264 -12.81 -8.11 -0.08
N TYR A 265 -12.10 -8.54 0.95
CA TYR A 265 -11.42 -7.65 1.91
C TYR A 265 -10.27 -6.87 1.27
N LEU A 266 -9.51 -7.51 0.39
CA LEU A 266 -8.51 -6.84 -0.44
C LEU A 266 -9.12 -5.69 -1.24
N ALA A 267 -10.19 -5.94 -1.98
CA ALA A 267 -10.80 -4.92 -2.83
C ALA A 267 -11.33 -3.75 -1.98
N ARG A 268 -12.08 -4.04 -0.91
CA ARG A 268 -12.63 -3.03 -0.01
C ARG A 268 -11.51 -2.26 0.71
N GLY A 269 -10.49 -2.97 1.21
CA GLY A 269 -9.33 -2.37 1.88
C GLY A 269 -8.58 -1.39 0.99
N PHE A 270 -8.25 -1.78 -0.24
CA PHE A 270 -7.59 -0.89 -1.19
C PHE A 270 -8.44 0.33 -1.57
N PHE A 271 -9.75 0.18 -1.79
CA PHE A 271 -10.61 1.35 -2.08
C PHE A 271 -10.74 2.26 -0.87
N LEU A 272 -10.87 1.73 0.34
CA LEU A 272 -10.93 2.52 1.57
C LEU A 272 -9.62 3.26 1.83
N ALA A 273 -8.47 2.60 1.68
CA ALA A 273 -7.17 3.25 1.76
C ALA A 273 -7.01 4.35 0.70
N ARG A 274 -7.45 4.10 -0.55
CA ARG A 274 -7.36 5.06 -1.66
C ARG A 274 -8.14 6.34 -1.43
N ILE A 275 -9.28 6.26 -0.76
CA ILE A 275 -10.11 7.44 -0.50
C ILE A 275 -9.74 8.18 0.79
N HIS A 276 -8.91 7.60 1.64
CA HIS A 276 -8.45 8.23 2.87
C HIS A 276 -7.38 9.30 2.55
N PRO A 277 -7.55 10.56 3.00
CA PRO A 277 -6.71 11.67 2.55
C PRO A 277 -5.24 11.56 2.97
N ALA A 278 -4.96 10.92 4.10
CA ALA A 278 -3.59 10.76 4.60
C ALA A 278 -2.83 9.59 3.97
N ILE A 279 -3.53 8.56 3.44
CA ILE A 279 -2.90 7.32 2.99
C ILE A 279 -2.40 7.48 1.55
N GLN A 280 -1.09 7.36 1.36
CA GLN A 280 -0.41 7.54 0.07
C GLN A 280 -0.27 6.24 -0.71
N GLY A 281 -0.30 5.11 -0.03
CA GLY A 281 -0.19 3.79 -0.63
C GLY A 281 -0.40 2.67 0.38
N MET A 282 -0.66 1.48 -0.16
CA MET A 282 -0.83 0.26 0.63
C MET A 282 -0.11 -0.88 -0.07
N TRP A 283 0.74 -1.58 0.68
CA TRP A 283 1.45 -2.79 0.26
C TRP A 283 0.75 -3.99 0.88
N TRP A 284 0.18 -4.82 0.02
CA TRP A 284 -0.39 -6.08 0.47
C TRP A 284 0.71 -7.03 0.93
N TYR A 285 0.61 -7.56 2.12
CA TYR A 285 1.47 -8.62 2.61
C TYR A 285 0.79 -9.97 2.36
N ASP A 286 1.20 -10.81 1.40
CA ASP A 286 2.38 -10.61 0.58
C ASP A 286 2.13 -11.10 -0.87
N LEU A 287 3.17 -11.19 -1.69
CA LEU A 287 3.04 -11.67 -3.07
C LEU A 287 2.84 -13.18 -3.14
N LEU A 288 3.62 -13.93 -2.37
CA LEU A 288 3.66 -15.39 -2.38
C LEU A 288 3.38 -15.92 -1.00
N ASN A 289 2.59 -16.98 -0.90
CA ASN A 289 2.49 -17.71 0.35
C ASN A 289 3.87 -18.14 0.85
N ASP A 290 4.20 -17.88 2.11
CA ASP A 290 5.50 -18.26 2.71
C ASP A 290 5.64 -19.76 2.97
N GLY A 291 4.57 -20.51 2.85
CA GLY A 291 4.58 -21.95 3.05
C GLY A 291 3.33 -22.63 2.51
N ARG A 292 3.18 -23.93 2.80
CA ARG A 292 2.10 -24.76 2.26
C ARG A 292 1.13 -25.30 3.31
N ASP A 293 1.34 -24.99 4.57
CA ASP A 293 0.42 -25.44 5.63
C ASP A 293 -0.80 -24.48 5.68
N PRO A 294 -2.01 -24.98 5.35
CA PRO A 294 -3.20 -24.14 5.36
C PRO A 294 -3.62 -23.67 6.75
N LYS A 295 -3.05 -24.24 7.81
CA LYS A 295 -3.34 -23.87 9.20
C LYS A 295 -2.34 -22.87 9.77
N GLU A 296 -1.20 -22.72 9.12
CA GLU A 296 -0.19 -21.73 9.53
C GLU A 296 -0.52 -20.38 8.91
N ARG A 297 -0.74 -19.37 9.75
CA ARG A 297 -1.16 -18.04 9.32
C ARG A 297 -0.20 -17.42 8.32
N GLU A 298 1.09 -17.45 8.66
CA GLU A 298 2.15 -16.84 7.86
C GLU A 298 2.26 -17.48 6.46
N HIS A 299 1.83 -18.74 6.32
CA HIS A 299 1.82 -19.42 5.04
C HIS A 299 0.67 -19.01 4.09
N ASN A 300 -0.26 -18.13 4.50
CA ASN A 300 -1.52 -17.96 3.76
C ASN A 300 -1.89 -16.50 3.45
N PHE A 301 -0.95 -15.58 3.53
CA PHE A 301 -1.17 -14.17 3.19
C PHE A 301 -1.12 -13.87 1.68
N GLY A 302 -0.42 -14.70 0.91
CA GLY A 302 -0.05 -14.45 -0.48
C GLY A 302 -1.21 -14.14 -1.43
N LEU A 303 -0.89 -13.33 -2.44
CA LEU A 303 -1.73 -13.16 -3.64
C LEU A 303 -1.63 -14.37 -4.55
N LEU A 304 -0.49 -15.05 -4.52
CA LEU A 304 -0.17 -16.27 -5.26
C LEU A 304 0.13 -17.40 -4.27
N ASP A 305 -0.13 -18.64 -4.69
CA ASP A 305 0.37 -19.79 -3.95
C ASP A 305 1.88 -20.04 -4.17
N ASN A 306 2.44 -21.03 -3.51
CA ASN A 306 3.87 -21.38 -3.62
C ASN A 306 4.31 -21.86 -5.01
N ASP A 307 3.36 -22.20 -5.90
CA ASP A 307 3.59 -22.63 -7.28
C ASP A 307 3.34 -21.48 -8.29
N LEU A 308 3.18 -20.25 -7.78
CA LEU A 308 2.87 -19.03 -8.55
C LEU A 308 1.48 -19.08 -9.23
N ASN A 309 0.56 -19.89 -8.73
CA ASN A 309 -0.81 -19.86 -9.21
C ASN A 309 -1.57 -18.69 -8.56
N PRO A 310 -2.33 -17.93 -9.35
CA PRO A 310 -3.14 -16.83 -8.82
C PRO A 310 -4.25 -17.32 -7.88
N LYS A 311 -4.28 -16.74 -6.67
CA LYS A 311 -5.43 -16.86 -5.75
C LYS A 311 -6.53 -15.87 -6.18
N PRO A 312 -7.77 -16.00 -5.67
CA PRO A 312 -8.85 -15.04 -5.94
C PRO A 312 -8.45 -13.58 -5.63
N ALA A 313 -7.65 -13.35 -4.60
CA ALA A 313 -7.13 -12.02 -4.23
C ALA A 313 -6.27 -11.39 -5.34
N TYR A 314 -5.42 -12.17 -6.01
CA TYR A 314 -4.62 -11.70 -7.15
C TYR A 314 -5.50 -11.25 -8.31
N THR A 315 -6.48 -12.06 -8.70
CA THR A 315 -7.36 -11.75 -9.83
C THR A 315 -8.24 -10.54 -9.53
N THR A 316 -8.65 -10.39 -8.28
CA THR A 316 -9.37 -9.21 -7.80
C THR A 316 -8.50 -7.96 -7.86
N LEU A 317 -7.24 -8.00 -7.37
CA LEU A 317 -6.31 -6.88 -7.45
C LEU A 317 -6.09 -6.44 -8.90
N LYS A 318 -5.87 -7.40 -9.81
CA LYS A 318 -5.73 -7.13 -11.25
C LYS A 318 -6.93 -6.39 -11.83
N ALA A 319 -8.14 -6.71 -11.39
CA ALA A 319 -9.36 -6.06 -11.86
C ALA A 319 -9.51 -4.62 -11.33
N ILE A 320 -9.11 -4.35 -10.07
CA ILE A 320 -9.34 -3.05 -9.43
C ILE A 320 -8.16 -2.07 -9.57
N ALA A 321 -6.94 -2.54 -9.77
CA ALA A 321 -5.73 -1.71 -9.80
C ALA A 321 -5.80 -0.50 -10.74
N PRO A 322 -6.37 -0.59 -11.96
CA PRO A 322 -6.52 0.57 -12.83
C PRO A 322 -7.33 1.70 -12.19
N TYR A 323 -8.38 1.37 -11.44
CA TYR A 323 -9.24 2.36 -10.79
C TYR A 323 -8.59 3.01 -9.57
N LEU A 324 -7.69 2.30 -8.91
CA LEU A 324 -6.90 2.82 -7.79
C LEU A 324 -5.80 3.78 -8.25
N THR A 325 -5.17 3.51 -9.40
CA THR A 325 -3.95 4.20 -9.84
C THR A 325 -4.19 5.27 -10.91
N GLN A 326 -5.24 5.14 -11.72
CA GLN A 326 -5.46 6.01 -12.88
C GLN A 326 -6.67 6.94 -12.75
N TYR A 327 -7.56 6.67 -11.78
CA TYR A 327 -8.77 7.45 -11.57
C TYR A 327 -8.66 8.29 -10.30
N ARG A 328 -9.22 9.49 -10.35
CA ARG A 328 -9.30 10.38 -9.20
C ARG A 328 -10.61 10.13 -8.44
N TYR A 329 -10.53 10.05 -7.13
CA TYR A 329 -11.71 9.95 -6.28
C TYR A 329 -12.53 11.25 -6.31
N ASP A 330 -13.85 11.12 -6.43
CA ASP A 330 -14.80 12.22 -6.37
C ASP A 330 -15.64 12.12 -5.09
N ALA A 331 -15.12 12.70 -4.02
CA ALA A 331 -15.76 12.68 -2.71
C ALA A 331 -17.13 13.37 -2.71
N LYS A 332 -17.28 14.45 -3.49
CA LYS A 332 -18.53 15.24 -3.53
C LYS A 332 -19.73 14.43 -4.00
N HIS A 333 -19.50 13.47 -4.89
CA HIS A 333 -20.58 12.68 -5.47
C HIS A 333 -20.56 11.21 -5.00
N SER A 334 -19.75 10.89 -4.00
CA SER A 334 -19.74 9.60 -3.35
C SER A 334 -20.71 9.56 -2.17
N VAL A 335 -21.29 8.41 -1.89
CA VAL A 335 -22.20 8.19 -0.76
C VAL A 335 -21.66 7.05 0.09
N ILE A 336 -21.41 7.32 1.36
CA ILE A 336 -20.89 6.35 2.31
C ILE A 336 -21.82 6.29 3.52
N SER A 337 -22.27 5.08 3.85
CA SER A 337 -23.00 4.79 5.08
C SER A 337 -22.40 3.56 5.76
N ASP A 338 -22.88 3.21 6.95
CA ASP A 338 -22.38 2.03 7.68
C ASP A 338 -22.60 0.71 6.92
N THR A 339 -23.54 0.67 5.99
CA THR A 339 -23.93 -0.56 5.30
C THR A 339 -23.85 -0.52 3.78
N LEU A 340 -23.57 0.65 3.20
CA LEU A 340 -23.47 0.80 1.75
C LEU A 340 -22.42 1.84 1.38
N TYR A 341 -21.50 1.45 0.53
CA TYR A 341 -20.47 2.30 -0.05
C TYR A 341 -20.72 2.48 -1.53
N GLN A 342 -20.72 3.73 -1.98
CA GLN A 342 -20.89 4.12 -3.37
C GLN A 342 -19.86 5.19 -3.68
N LEU A 343 -18.71 4.75 -4.18
CA LEU A 343 -17.55 5.60 -4.42
C LEU A 343 -17.46 5.97 -5.89
N ARG A 344 -17.41 7.25 -6.20
CA ARG A 344 -17.19 7.74 -7.55
C ARG A 344 -15.74 8.02 -7.83
N PHE A 345 -15.32 7.60 -9.01
CA PHE A 345 -14.00 7.89 -9.55
C PHE A 345 -14.11 8.41 -10.98
N ALA A 346 -13.17 9.28 -11.38
CA ALA A 346 -13.16 9.87 -12.71
C ALA A 346 -11.75 9.89 -13.31
N LYS A 347 -11.66 9.66 -14.63
CA LYS A 347 -10.45 9.80 -15.44
C LYS A 347 -10.79 10.55 -16.71
N GLY A 348 -10.44 11.84 -16.77
CA GLY A 348 -10.96 12.73 -17.80
C GLY A 348 -12.49 12.75 -17.77
N ASP A 349 -13.11 12.43 -18.88
CA ASP A 349 -14.59 12.36 -19.01
C ASP A 349 -15.16 11.01 -18.55
N GLU A 350 -14.32 10.00 -18.37
CA GLU A 350 -14.76 8.68 -17.93
C GLU A 350 -15.11 8.69 -16.44
N GLN A 351 -16.27 8.12 -16.11
CA GLN A 351 -16.74 8.00 -14.73
C GLN A 351 -17.03 6.54 -14.40
N VAL A 352 -16.68 6.14 -13.18
CA VAL A 352 -16.99 4.83 -12.64
C VAL A 352 -17.60 4.96 -11.25
N LEU A 353 -18.51 4.05 -10.93
CA LEU A 353 -19.07 3.87 -9.60
C LEU A 353 -18.60 2.54 -9.07
N VAL A 354 -17.90 2.58 -7.93
CA VAL A 354 -17.52 1.39 -7.16
C VAL A 354 -18.47 1.26 -6.00
N MET A 355 -19.14 0.10 -5.86
CA MET A 355 -20.12 -0.07 -4.79
C MET A 355 -20.01 -1.45 -4.14
N TRP A 356 -20.27 -1.47 -2.84
CA TRP A 356 -20.48 -2.70 -2.07
C TRP A 356 -21.42 -2.47 -0.89
N ALA A 357 -22.00 -3.56 -0.39
CA ALA A 357 -22.80 -3.58 0.82
C ALA A 357 -22.08 -4.35 1.93
N VAL A 358 -22.20 -3.88 3.16
CA VAL A 358 -21.71 -4.55 4.37
C VAL A 358 -22.86 -5.34 4.97
N GLY A 359 -22.65 -6.64 5.21
CA GLY A 359 -23.67 -7.56 5.71
C GLY A 359 -24.60 -8.03 4.60
N GLN A 360 -25.85 -7.59 4.61
CA GLN A 360 -26.84 -8.06 3.63
C GLN A 360 -26.73 -7.38 2.28
N SER A 361 -26.78 -8.19 1.21
CA SER A 361 -26.88 -7.66 -0.16
C SER A 361 -28.15 -6.87 -0.35
N ARG A 362 -28.08 -5.78 -1.15
CA ARG A 362 -29.22 -4.91 -1.43
C ARG A 362 -29.23 -4.40 -2.87
N PRO A 363 -30.41 -4.20 -3.44
CA PRO A 363 -30.52 -3.56 -4.76
C PRO A 363 -30.18 -2.07 -4.66
N VAL A 364 -29.42 -1.58 -5.63
CA VAL A 364 -29.06 -0.16 -5.81
C VAL A 364 -29.55 0.26 -7.20
N ARG A 365 -30.41 1.26 -7.25
CA ARG A 365 -30.86 1.85 -8.52
C ARG A 365 -29.82 2.89 -8.96
N ILE A 366 -29.34 2.73 -10.18
CA ILE A 366 -28.37 3.63 -10.79
C ILE A 366 -29.05 4.35 -11.93
N GLN A 367 -28.86 5.66 -12.02
CA GLN A 367 -29.40 6.50 -13.10
C GLN A 367 -28.27 7.27 -13.79
N SER A 368 -28.32 7.32 -15.11
CA SER A 368 -27.39 8.06 -15.96
C SER A 368 -28.13 9.04 -16.84
N SER A 369 -27.55 10.24 -17.04
CA SER A 369 -28.12 11.30 -17.87
C SER A 369 -27.86 11.14 -19.38
N ALA A 370 -27.07 10.15 -19.80
CA ALA A 370 -26.70 9.99 -21.19
C ALA A 370 -27.20 8.67 -21.76
N LEU A 371 -27.61 8.73 -23.04
CA LEU A 371 -27.75 7.55 -23.88
C LEU A 371 -26.37 6.93 -24.06
N LEU A 372 -26.20 5.73 -23.56
CA LEU A 372 -24.94 5.04 -23.57
C LEU A 372 -24.63 4.48 -24.94
N GLU A 373 -23.81 5.17 -25.73
CA GLU A 373 -23.20 4.56 -26.89
C GLU A 373 -22.22 3.47 -26.40
N GLY A 374 -22.57 2.20 -26.55
CA GLY A 374 -21.74 1.06 -26.22
C GLY A 374 -22.03 0.32 -24.90
N GLY A 375 -23.08 0.69 -24.16
CA GLY A 375 -23.51 0.01 -22.92
C GLY A 375 -22.62 0.31 -21.71
N ALA A 376 -23.22 0.26 -20.50
CA ALA A 376 -22.44 0.31 -19.27
C ALA A 376 -21.79 -1.05 -19.01
N ARG A 377 -20.52 -1.01 -18.58
CA ARG A 377 -19.79 -2.21 -18.20
C ARG A 377 -19.93 -2.44 -16.71
N LEU A 378 -20.34 -3.64 -16.33
CA LEU A 378 -20.37 -4.08 -14.95
C LEU A 378 -19.22 -5.09 -14.72
N ILE A 379 -18.33 -4.75 -13.81
CA ILE A 379 -17.27 -5.64 -13.33
C ILE A 379 -17.67 -6.10 -11.94
N ASP A 380 -17.91 -7.42 -11.78
CA ASP A 380 -18.07 -8.06 -10.47
C ASP A 380 -16.70 -8.59 -10.05
N THR A 381 -16.13 -8.04 -8.98
CA THR A 381 -14.79 -8.42 -8.51
C THR A 381 -14.73 -9.88 -8.04
N ARG A 382 -15.86 -10.48 -7.67
CA ARG A 382 -15.95 -11.92 -7.34
C ARG A 382 -15.64 -12.82 -8.54
N GLN A 383 -15.94 -12.36 -9.75
CA GLN A 383 -15.79 -13.15 -10.98
C GLN A 383 -14.53 -12.82 -11.77
N ALA A 384 -13.66 -11.96 -11.25
CA ALA A 384 -12.46 -11.48 -11.92
C ALA A 384 -11.48 -12.60 -12.36
N GLY A 385 -11.62 -13.83 -11.83
CA GLY A 385 -10.81 -15.00 -12.23
C GLY A 385 -11.37 -15.82 -13.39
N VAL A 386 -12.63 -15.62 -13.81
CA VAL A 386 -13.32 -16.47 -14.81
C VAL A 386 -13.46 -15.76 -16.16
N GLY A 387 -12.76 -14.65 -16.36
CA GLY A 387 -12.95 -13.70 -17.46
C GLY A 387 -14.04 -12.70 -17.11
N MET A 388 -13.72 -11.43 -17.26
CA MET A 388 -14.72 -10.37 -17.06
C MET A 388 -15.92 -10.65 -17.96
N ARG A 389 -16.96 -11.21 -17.40
CA ARG A 389 -18.24 -11.19 -18.07
C ARG A 389 -18.74 -9.77 -17.96
N GLU A 390 -18.67 -9.04 -19.06
CA GLU A 390 -19.53 -7.92 -19.29
C GLU A 390 -20.95 -8.47 -19.17
N SER A 391 -21.52 -8.43 -17.97
CA SER A 391 -22.94 -8.69 -17.85
C SER A 391 -23.59 -7.44 -18.42
N GLU A 392 -24.27 -7.56 -19.55
CA GLU A 392 -25.26 -6.62 -20.00
C GLU A 392 -26.31 -6.56 -18.90
N ASN A 393 -26.12 -5.66 -17.92
CA ASN A 393 -27.24 -5.25 -17.10
C ASN A 393 -28.18 -4.48 -18.03
N PRO A 394 -29.41 -4.93 -18.23
CA PRO A 394 -30.32 -4.22 -19.12
C PRO A 394 -30.60 -2.83 -18.54
N TRP A 395 -30.21 -1.82 -19.29
CA TRP A 395 -30.58 -0.46 -18.99
C TRP A 395 -31.94 -0.19 -19.57
N ASP A 396 -32.84 0.34 -18.75
CA ASP A 396 -34.11 0.89 -19.18
C ASP A 396 -33.89 2.36 -19.49
N CYS A 397 -33.95 2.71 -20.79
CA CYS A 397 -33.63 4.05 -21.29
C CYS A 397 -34.90 4.74 -21.78
N GLY A 398 -35.24 5.89 -21.17
CA GLY A 398 -36.18 6.87 -21.65
C GLY A 398 -35.52 7.94 -22.52
N GLU A 399 -36.26 9.01 -22.83
CA GLU A 399 -35.77 10.11 -23.68
C GLU A 399 -34.60 10.89 -23.09
N HIS A 400 -34.48 10.95 -21.74
CA HIS A 400 -33.52 11.82 -21.05
C HIS A 400 -32.54 11.09 -20.16
N TYR A 401 -32.81 9.85 -19.73
CA TYR A 401 -31.94 9.07 -18.82
C TYR A 401 -32.17 7.57 -18.97
N CYS A 402 -31.14 6.84 -18.59
CA CYS A 402 -31.16 5.39 -18.45
C CYS A 402 -31.11 4.98 -16.98
N THR A 403 -31.83 3.93 -16.62
CA THR A 403 -31.80 3.36 -15.26
C THR A 403 -31.43 1.88 -15.30
N THR A 404 -30.75 1.43 -14.25
CA THR A 404 -30.52 -0.01 -13.99
C THR A 404 -30.54 -0.28 -12.50
N VAL A 405 -30.68 -1.55 -12.12
CA VAL A 405 -30.57 -2.00 -10.72
C VAL A 405 -29.43 -2.99 -10.62
N VAL A 406 -28.46 -2.67 -9.75
CA VAL A 406 -27.32 -3.53 -9.44
C VAL A 406 -27.41 -3.99 -8.00
N THR A 407 -27.30 -5.29 -7.75
CA THR A 407 -27.23 -5.79 -6.38
C THR A 407 -25.84 -5.58 -5.80
N ALA A 408 -25.70 -4.66 -4.84
CA ALA A 408 -24.51 -4.50 -4.04
C ALA A 408 -24.39 -5.66 -3.06
N SER A 409 -23.21 -6.25 -2.94
CA SER A 409 -22.85 -7.34 -2.03
C SER A 409 -21.53 -7.05 -1.36
N GLU A 410 -20.98 -7.95 -0.58
CA GLU A 410 -19.64 -7.81 0.04
C GLU A 410 -18.51 -7.70 -0.99
N PHE A 411 -18.73 -8.15 -2.22
CA PHE A 411 -17.79 -7.99 -3.32
C PHE A 411 -18.05 -6.67 -4.03
N PRO A 412 -17.06 -5.75 -4.08
CA PRO A 412 -17.21 -4.52 -4.80
C PRO A 412 -17.58 -4.76 -6.26
N LYS A 413 -18.56 -4.01 -6.74
CA LYS A 413 -18.94 -3.95 -8.14
C LYS A 413 -18.53 -2.63 -8.72
N ILE A 414 -17.97 -2.65 -9.92
CA ILE A 414 -17.54 -1.46 -10.64
C ILE A 414 -18.43 -1.29 -11.84
N VAL A 415 -19.17 -0.18 -11.87
CA VAL A 415 -20.04 0.19 -12.98
C VAL A 415 -19.38 1.34 -13.73
N SER A 416 -18.95 1.08 -14.97
CA SER A 416 -18.39 2.11 -15.85
C SER A 416 -19.47 2.58 -16.81
N LEU A 417 -19.64 3.90 -16.92
CA LEU A 417 -20.59 4.54 -17.83
C LEU A 417 -19.91 5.29 -18.99
N GLY A 418 -18.60 5.10 -19.15
CA GLY A 418 -17.85 5.87 -20.13
C GLY A 418 -17.96 7.38 -19.82
N LYS A 419 -18.35 8.19 -20.81
CA LYS A 419 -18.45 9.66 -20.68
C LYS A 419 -19.77 10.17 -20.12
N ALA A 420 -20.62 9.32 -19.59
CA ALA A 420 -21.94 9.70 -19.11
C ALA A 420 -21.88 10.51 -17.80
N ASN A 421 -22.79 11.46 -17.64
CA ASN A 421 -23.00 12.17 -16.39
C ASN A 421 -23.98 11.40 -15.49
N TRP A 422 -23.56 11.11 -14.27
CA TRP A 422 -24.39 10.50 -13.26
C TRP A 422 -25.38 11.51 -12.68
N LEU A 423 -26.64 11.14 -12.55
CA LEU A 423 -27.61 11.99 -11.91
C LEU A 423 -27.94 11.56 -10.48
N PHE A 424 -28.14 10.29 -10.19
CA PHE A 424 -28.48 9.81 -8.85
C PHE A 424 -28.25 8.31 -8.66
N THR A 425 -27.95 7.94 -7.39
CA THR A 425 -28.06 6.57 -6.87
C THR A 425 -29.04 6.61 -5.71
N GLN A 426 -30.13 5.87 -5.77
CA GLN A 426 -31.09 5.68 -4.68
C GLN A 426 -31.00 4.28 -4.12
#